data_cec0723372b13300c74f1ee6ce4cee9e
#
_entry.id   cec0723372b13300c74f1ee6ce4cee9e
#
_cell.length_a   1.000
_cell.length_b   1.000
_cell.length_c   1.000
_cell.angle_alpha   90.00
_cell.angle_beta   90.00
_cell.angle_gamma   90.00
#
_symmetry.space_group_name_H-M   'P 1'
#
loop_
_entity.id
_entity.type
_entity.pdbx_description
1 polymer ?
#
loop_
_entity_poly.entity_id
_entity_poly.type
_entity_poly.pdbx_seq_one_letter_code
_entity_poly.pdbx_strand_id
1 'polypeptide(L)'
;LMEKLKEGYKLVNPNATIEIQQSDSTTGINSAIEKIADIAMVSREFKDNELKSGLKTQILALDGLAVIVNKENSINSLSKESVKKIFAGEITDWNRVK
;
A
#
# COMPACT_ATOMS: atom_id res chain seq x y z
N LEU A 1 -6.49 7.69 4.18
CA LEU A 1 -7.47 6.77 4.78
C LEU A 1 -7.42 6.79 6.31
N MET A 2 -6.25 6.60 6.91
CA MET A 2 -6.12 6.51 8.38
C MET A 2 -6.47 7.82 9.10
N GLU A 3 -6.12 8.97 8.54
CA GLU A 3 -6.51 10.27 9.12
C GLU A 3 -8.02 10.43 9.21
N LYS A 4 -8.75 10.02 8.19
CA LYS A 4 -10.22 10.07 8.17
C LYS A 4 -10.83 9.07 9.16
N LEU A 5 -10.24 7.88 9.29
CA LEU A 5 -10.68 6.89 10.27
C LEU A 5 -10.43 7.38 11.70
N LYS A 6 -9.31 8.03 11.95
CA LYS A 6 -8.99 8.69 13.22
C LYS A 6 -10.04 9.75 13.59
N GLU A 7 -10.37 10.62 12.64
CA GLU A 7 -11.39 11.66 12.84
C GLU A 7 -12.76 11.05 13.15
N GLY A 8 -13.17 10.01 12.40
CA GLY A 8 -14.43 9.32 12.63
C GLY A 8 -14.47 8.60 13.99
N TYR A 9 -13.39 7.96 14.38
CA TYR A 9 -13.33 7.28 15.68
C TYR A 9 -13.38 8.25 16.86
N LYS A 10 -12.81 9.44 16.72
CA LYS A 10 -12.88 10.48 17.77
C LYS A 10 -14.30 10.96 18.05
N LEU A 11 -15.18 10.90 17.04
CA LEU A 11 -16.61 11.19 17.26
C LEU A 11 -17.31 10.12 18.12
N VAL A 12 -16.87 8.88 18.01
CA VAL A 12 -17.40 7.74 18.78
C VAL A 12 -16.78 7.69 20.18
N ASN A 13 -15.49 7.98 20.28
CA ASN A 13 -14.75 7.98 21.54
C ASN A 13 -13.89 9.25 21.66
N PRO A 14 -14.44 10.34 22.19
CA PRO A 14 -13.72 11.62 22.30
C PRO A 14 -12.49 11.58 23.20
N ASN A 15 -12.40 10.59 24.07
CA ASN A 15 -11.27 10.42 25.00
C ASN A 15 -10.09 9.68 24.38
N ALA A 16 -10.25 9.09 23.18
CA ALA A 16 -9.18 8.41 22.49
C ALA A 16 -8.19 9.42 21.90
N THR A 17 -6.92 9.19 22.13
CA THR A 17 -5.82 9.93 21.49
C THR A 17 -5.09 8.97 20.56
N ILE A 18 -5.06 9.30 19.27
CA ILE A 18 -4.42 8.48 18.24
C ILE A 18 -3.35 9.33 17.55
N GLU A 19 -2.11 8.84 17.61
CA GLU A 19 -0.99 9.43 16.88
C GLU A 19 -0.69 8.58 15.65
N ILE A 20 -0.63 9.21 14.49
CA ILE A 20 -0.31 8.55 13.22
C ILE A 20 1.04 9.04 12.75
N GLN A 21 1.97 8.08 12.56
CA GLN A 21 3.27 8.32 11.95
C GLN A 21 3.32 7.60 10.60
N GLN A 22 3.49 8.35 9.54
CA GLN A 22 3.59 7.79 8.20
C GLN A 22 4.98 7.24 7.95
N SER A 23 5.04 5.98 7.53
CA SER A 23 6.27 5.29 7.16
C SER A 23 5.98 4.24 6.09
N ASP A 24 7.00 3.49 5.66
CA ASP A 24 6.78 2.33 4.80
C ASP A 24 6.22 1.14 5.61
N SER A 25 5.73 0.12 4.89
CA SER A 25 5.14 -1.07 5.51
C SER A 25 6.14 -1.85 6.38
N THR A 26 7.38 -1.97 5.95
CA THR A 26 8.42 -2.69 6.69
C THR A 26 8.74 -2.00 8.01
N THR A 27 8.91 -0.69 8.01
CA THR A 27 9.14 0.10 9.21
C THR A 27 7.95 0.02 10.17
N GLY A 28 6.73 0.08 9.65
CA GLY A 28 5.52 -0.07 10.44
C GLY A 28 5.43 -1.43 11.13
N ILE A 29 5.69 -2.50 10.39
CA ILE A 29 5.68 -3.88 10.94
C ILE A 29 6.74 -4.04 12.04
N ASN A 30 7.97 -3.58 11.80
CA ASN A 30 9.03 -3.66 12.79
C ASN A 30 8.69 -2.88 14.08
N SER A 31 8.11 -1.71 13.93
CA SER A 31 7.65 -0.91 15.07
C SER A 31 6.57 -1.63 15.89
N ALA A 32 5.67 -2.36 15.24
CA ALA A 32 4.68 -3.16 15.94
C ALA A 32 5.30 -4.39 16.63
N ILE A 33 6.26 -5.07 16.00
CA ILE A 33 6.98 -6.19 16.59
C ILE A 33 7.76 -5.75 17.83
N GLU A 34 8.42 -4.61 17.76
CA GLU A 34 9.20 -4.02 18.85
C GLU A 34 8.33 -3.32 19.91
N LYS A 35 7.01 -3.31 19.73
CA LYS A 35 6.05 -2.66 20.62
C LYS A 35 6.24 -1.14 20.78
N ILE A 36 6.87 -0.51 19.80
CA ILE A 36 6.97 0.94 19.69
C ILE A 36 5.63 1.51 19.20
N ALA A 37 4.97 0.80 18.29
CA ALA A 37 3.63 1.12 17.80
C ALA A 37 2.64 0.04 18.22
N ASP A 38 1.40 0.42 18.49
CA ASP A 38 0.32 -0.51 18.83
C ASP A 38 -0.27 -1.14 17.57
N ILE A 39 -0.31 -0.40 16.47
CA ILE A 39 -0.88 -0.82 15.19
C ILE A 39 0.07 -0.41 14.06
N ALA A 40 0.33 -1.33 13.15
CA ALA A 40 1.06 -1.05 11.92
C ALA A 40 0.11 -0.96 10.72
N MET A 41 0.37 0.01 9.85
CA MET A 41 -0.32 0.15 8.57
C MET A 41 0.51 -0.54 7.48
N VAL A 42 -0.10 -1.47 6.77
CA VAL A 42 0.59 -2.31 5.79
C VAL A 42 -0.18 -2.33 4.46
N SER A 43 0.51 -2.05 3.37
CA SER A 43 -0.05 -2.04 2.01
C SER A 43 0.64 -3.04 1.07
N ARG A 44 1.17 -4.11 1.62
CA ARG A 44 1.76 -5.25 0.88
C ARG A 44 1.45 -6.56 1.59
N GLU A 45 1.74 -7.67 0.94
CA GLU A 45 1.67 -8.97 1.57
C GLU A 45 2.74 -9.13 2.65
N PHE A 46 2.44 -9.93 3.66
CA PHE A 46 3.37 -10.22 4.75
C PHE A 46 4.40 -11.27 4.32
N LYS A 47 5.61 -11.12 4.82
CA LYS A 47 6.66 -12.13 4.70
C LYS A 47 6.45 -13.23 5.75
N ASP A 48 6.97 -14.43 5.49
CA ASP A 48 6.80 -15.58 6.39
C ASP A 48 7.29 -15.30 7.82
N ASN A 49 8.42 -14.61 7.96
CA ASN A 49 8.94 -14.23 9.26
C ASN A 49 8.04 -13.23 10.00
N GLU A 50 7.37 -12.36 9.27
CA GLU A 50 6.43 -11.40 9.84
C GLU A 50 5.15 -12.09 10.32
N LEU A 51 4.65 -13.07 9.57
CA LEU A 51 3.50 -13.89 9.96
C LEU A 51 3.76 -14.71 11.23
N LYS A 52 4.99 -15.12 11.44
CA LYS A 52 5.43 -15.89 12.62
C LYS A 52 5.75 -15.02 13.84
N SER A 53 5.71 -13.71 13.72
CA SER A 53 6.08 -12.78 14.80
C SER A 53 5.03 -12.62 15.91
N GLY A 54 3.86 -13.27 15.77
CA GLY A 54 2.76 -13.18 16.72
C GLY A 54 1.82 -11.99 16.48
N LEU A 55 2.03 -11.22 15.42
CA LEU A 55 1.13 -10.13 15.05
C LEU A 55 -0.20 -10.67 14.52
N LYS A 56 -1.30 -10.04 14.93
CA LYS A 56 -2.62 -10.29 14.32
C LYS A 56 -2.80 -9.35 13.13
N THR A 57 -3.30 -9.90 12.05
CA THR A 57 -3.56 -9.15 10.83
C THR A 57 -5.04 -9.01 10.56
N GLN A 58 -5.44 -7.85 10.08
CA GLN A 58 -6.82 -7.59 9.68
C GLN A 58 -6.81 -6.78 8.39
N ILE A 59 -7.57 -7.25 7.40
CA ILE A 59 -7.76 -6.51 6.16
C ILE A 59 -8.71 -5.37 6.42
N LEU A 60 -8.25 -4.16 6.19
CA LEU A 60 -9.03 -2.95 6.38
C LEU A 60 -9.80 -2.57 5.10
N ALA A 61 -9.12 -2.65 3.97
CA ALA A 61 -9.67 -2.32 2.65
C ALA A 61 -8.88 -3.01 1.55
N LEU A 62 -9.49 -3.15 0.39
CA LEU A 62 -8.79 -3.57 -0.83
C LEU A 62 -8.34 -2.34 -1.59
N ASP A 63 -7.12 -2.36 -2.06
CA ASP A 63 -6.53 -1.30 -2.85
C ASP A 63 -6.24 -1.77 -4.27
N GLY A 64 -6.23 -0.85 -5.22
CA GLY A 64 -5.95 -1.13 -6.61
C GLY A 64 -4.85 -0.20 -7.14
N LEU A 65 -3.95 -0.77 -7.93
CA LEU A 65 -2.95 -0.01 -8.67
C LEU A 65 -3.42 0.21 -10.10
N ALA A 66 -3.42 1.47 -10.53
CA ALA A 66 -3.73 1.83 -11.90
C ALA A 66 -2.49 2.40 -12.58
N VAL A 67 -2.21 1.93 -13.78
CA VAL A 67 -1.21 2.54 -14.66
C VAL A 67 -1.90 3.65 -15.43
N ILE A 68 -1.44 4.86 -15.25
CA ILE A 68 -1.98 6.03 -15.96
C ILE A 68 -0.99 6.51 -17.01
N VAL A 69 -1.50 6.94 -18.12
CA VAL A 69 -0.72 7.51 -19.23
C VAL A 69 -1.27 8.88 -19.62
N ASN A 70 -0.50 9.63 -20.39
CA ASN A 70 -0.98 10.90 -20.91
C ASN A 70 -2.24 10.68 -21.76
N LYS A 71 -3.20 11.60 -21.69
CA LYS A 71 -4.48 11.54 -22.42
C LYS A 71 -4.31 11.44 -23.93
N GLU A 72 -3.19 11.91 -24.46
CA GLU A 72 -2.87 11.84 -25.89
C GLU A 72 -2.28 10.49 -26.32
N ASN A 73 -1.98 9.61 -25.36
CA ASN A 73 -1.50 8.28 -25.62
C ASN A 73 -2.68 7.41 -26.12
N SER A 74 -2.49 6.77 -27.27
CA SER A 74 -3.51 5.93 -27.89
C SER A 74 -3.69 4.55 -27.26
N ILE A 75 -2.86 4.20 -26.28
CA ILE A 75 -2.92 2.89 -25.61
C ILE A 75 -4.06 2.88 -24.59
N ASN A 76 -4.99 1.96 -24.78
CA ASN A 76 -6.17 1.82 -23.92
C ASN A 76 -6.07 0.65 -22.93
N SER A 77 -5.16 -0.29 -23.17
CA SER A 77 -4.97 -1.45 -22.31
C SER A 77 -3.52 -1.92 -22.36
N LEU A 78 -3.07 -2.51 -21.25
CA LEU A 78 -1.74 -3.10 -21.12
C LEU A 78 -1.86 -4.45 -20.43
N SER A 79 -1.14 -5.46 -20.94
CA SER A 79 -0.97 -6.71 -20.23
C SER A 79 0.01 -6.52 -19.05
N LYS A 80 -0.07 -7.36 -18.05
CA LYS A 80 0.89 -7.36 -16.94
C LYS A 80 2.33 -7.55 -17.43
N GLU A 81 2.51 -8.39 -18.46
CA GLU A 81 3.81 -8.60 -19.07
C GLU A 81 4.35 -7.35 -19.75
N SER A 82 3.50 -6.63 -20.50
CA SER A 82 3.88 -5.35 -21.11
C SER A 82 4.27 -4.31 -20.07
N VAL A 83 3.52 -4.19 -18.97
CA VAL A 83 3.85 -3.29 -17.85
C VAL A 83 5.21 -3.65 -17.28
N LYS A 84 5.48 -4.93 -17.02
CA LYS A 84 6.78 -5.39 -16.54
C LYS A 84 7.92 -4.98 -17.47
N LYS A 85 7.77 -5.21 -18.76
CA LYS A 85 8.80 -4.88 -19.77
C LYS A 85 9.04 -3.37 -19.90
N ILE A 86 7.99 -2.57 -19.76
CA ILE A 86 8.11 -1.10 -19.77
C ILE A 86 8.94 -0.63 -18.59
N PHE A 87 8.61 -1.08 -17.38
CA PHE A 87 9.32 -0.68 -16.16
C PHE A 87 10.72 -1.29 -16.07
N ALA A 88 10.98 -2.43 -16.72
CA ALA A 88 12.31 -3.02 -16.82
C ALA A 88 13.19 -2.33 -17.88
N GLY A 89 12.63 -1.43 -18.69
CA GLY A 89 13.36 -0.73 -19.75
C GLY A 89 13.56 -1.56 -21.04
N GLU A 90 12.89 -2.69 -21.15
CA GLU A 90 12.92 -3.52 -22.36
C GLU A 90 12.08 -2.95 -23.50
N ILE A 91 11.00 -2.26 -23.15
CA ILE A 91 10.15 -1.51 -24.09
C ILE A 91 10.32 -0.03 -23.76
N THR A 92 10.88 0.71 -24.69
CA THR A 92 11.17 2.14 -24.57
C THR A 92 10.36 3.02 -25.53
N ASP A 93 9.53 2.40 -26.36
CA ASP A 93 8.70 3.07 -27.34
C ASP A 93 7.28 2.51 -27.29
N TRP A 94 6.29 3.39 -27.20
CA TRP A 94 4.88 3.03 -27.16
C TRP A 94 4.41 2.25 -28.40
N ASN A 95 5.03 2.46 -29.55
CA ASN A 95 4.73 1.71 -30.79
C ASN A 95 5.10 0.23 -30.69
N ARG A 96 5.90 -0.16 -29.72
CA ARG A 96 6.33 -1.54 -29.48
C ARG A 96 5.45 -2.27 -28.45
N VAL A 97 4.51 -1.59 -27.87
CA VAL A 97 3.55 -2.17 -26.94
C VAL A 97 2.43 -2.84 -27.71
N LYS A 98 2.20 -4.09 -27.43
CA LYS A 98 1.14 -4.90 -28.03
C LYS A 98 0.18 -5.44 -26.97
#